data_df528a42525756811f39367decbf030c
#
_entry.id   df528a42525756811f39367decbf030c
#
_cell.length_a   1.000
_cell.length_b   1.000
_cell.length_c   1.000
_cell.angle_alpha   90.00
_cell.angle_beta   90.00
_cell.angle_gamma   90.00
#
_symmetry.space_group_name_H-M   'P 1'
#
loop_
_entity.id
_entity.type
_entity.pdbx_description
1 polymer ?
#
loop_
_entity_poly.entity_id
_entity_poly.type
_entity_poly.pdbx_seq_one_letter_code
_entity_poly.pdbx_strand_id
1 'polypeptide(L)'
;VNDQLEILEELYTLERDKLRDQARYDILAFTKYTKEDYLTNWHHKYLCDKLNKFAKGEIKRMMVFMPPQHGKSELTSRRLPAYMLGRNPNLRIALCAYNSTFASKFNRQVQRIMIDQSYRDVFPNTKLNDKNVATDSKGSYLRNSEAFEVVDKNGSFISVGVGGGITGNPVDIALIDDPIKGAEEAGSQTYREKLWEWYTTELETRLNNNSQILVTLTRWNVDDLAGRILKHSEHEDARNWEVISFPRIKVNDTDKSDPRKIGEVLWEEMHSLDSAIEARQRNIVKFEALQQQNPKIMEAGCEFYKAFRESEHVSECTYNSNIALHLSLDENVHPYITCTIYQIIGKDIYQIDEICLSHPKNTLKDLANRFIEKYPNHTSGVFVYGDATSRKEDTKLEKGQNFFTLFCKYISRYSPNTRLPRANASVAMRGNFINEILESNYGDISIHINKSCHNSINDFRFTKEAPDGTKHKQKEKDIRTGISYEKYGHTSDTFDYLITEAFRSEYARFQRRNMDVTQVVGHRKRIR
;
A
#
# COMPACT_ATOMS: atom_id res chain seq x y z
N VAL A 1 44.28 8.27 -41.71
CA VAL A 1 43.45 7.25 -40.94
C VAL A 1 44.14 6.89 -39.64
N ASN A 2 45.49 6.65 -39.62
CA ASN A 2 46.19 6.31 -38.38
C ASN A 2 46.22 7.49 -37.38
N ASP A 3 46.48 8.72 -37.83
CA ASP A 3 46.51 9.90 -36.96
C ASP A 3 45.14 10.19 -36.31
N GLN A 4 44.04 9.90 -37.02
CA GLN A 4 42.69 10.03 -36.47
C GLN A 4 42.34 8.96 -35.41
N LEU A 5 42.87 7.76 -35.58
CA LEU A 5 42.72 6.68 -34.61
C LEU A 5 43.52 6.97 -33.34
N GLU A 6 44.77 7.44 -33.44
CA GLU A 6 45.56 7.85 -32.30
C GLU A 6 44.91 8.98 -31.50
N ILE A 7 44.39 10.01 -32.16
CA ILE A 7 43.66 11.10 -31.48
C ILE A 7 42.40 10.57 -30.77
N LEU A 8 41.65 9.63 -31.36
CA LEU A 8 40.48 9.03 -30.72
C LEU A 8 40.85 8.19 -29.49
N GLU A 9 41.92 7.41 -29.57
CA GLU A 9 42.45 6.65 -28.44
C GLU A 9 42.92 7.54 -27.29
N GLU A 10 43.61 8.65 -27.63
CA GLU A 10 44.05 9.63 -26.65
C GLU A 10 42.87 10.33 -25.98
N LEU A 11 41.86 10.75 -26.73
CA LEU A 11 40.64 11.35 -26.22
C LEU A 11 39.86 10.36 -25.31
N TYR A 12 39.73 9.12 -25.74
CA TYR A 12 39.10 8.09 -24.92
C TYR A 12 39.84 7.87 -23.59
N THR A 13 41.15 7.85 -23.64
CA THR A 13 42.00 7.67 -22.44
C THR A 13 41.83 8.87 -21.48
N LEU A 14 41.83 10.09 -22.00
CA LEU A 14 41.61 11.31 -21.22
C LEU A 14 40.21 11.36 -20.58
N GLU A 15 39.18 10.99 -21.33
CA GLU A 15 37.80 10.89 -20.81
C GLU A 15 37.67 9.83 -19.71
N ARG A 16 38.31 8.69 -19.91
CA ARG A 16 38.31 7.59 -18.94
C ARG A 16 39.06 7.98 -17.65
N ASP A 17 40.21 8.67 -17.76
CA ASP A 17 40.96 9.17 -16.60
C ASP A 17 40.17 10.22 -15.83
N LYS A 18 39.52 11.14 -16.53
CA LYS A 18 38.62 12.12 -15.91
C LYS A 18 37.46 11.44 -15.19
N LEU A 19 36.84 10.43 -15.80
CA LEU A 19 35.75 9.66 -15.21
C LEU A 19 36.25 8.89 -13.97
N ARG A 20 37.45 8.29 -14.00
CA ARG A 20 38.07 7.63 -12.85
C ARG A 20 38.25 8.59 -11.67
N ASP A 21 38.75 9.79 -11.92
CA ASP A 21 38.96 10.76 -10.85
C ASP A 21 37.63 11.27 -10.26
N GLN A 22 36.61 11.46 -11.08
CA GLN A 22 35.26 11.76 -10.63
C GLN A 22 34.65 10.58 -9.83
N ALA A 23 34.93 9.31 -10.20
CA ALA A 23 34.43 8.12 -9.58
C ALA A 23 34.81 7.99 -8.09
N ARG A 24 35.84 8.73 -7.63
CA ARG A 24 36.21 8.78 -6.20
C ARG A 24 35.18 9.53 -5.34
N TYR A 25 34.40 10.43 -5.92
CA TYR A 25 33.56 11.39 -5.20
C TYR A 25 32.10 11.37 -5.65
N ASP A 26 31.80 10.67 -6.75
CA ASP A 26 30.47 10.59 -7.35
C ASP A 26 30.12 9.15 -7.71
N ILE A 27 28.99 8.65 -7.15
CA ILE A 27 28.56 7.26 -7.36
C ILE A 27 28.10 6.97 -8.80
N LEU A 28 27.60 7.98 -9.54
CA LEU A 28 27.23 7.78 -10.94
C LEU A 28 28.48 7.61 -11.81
N ALA A 29 29.48 8.45 -11.59
CA ALA A 29 30.78 8.34 -12.24
C ALA A 29 31.45 6.99 -11.89
N PHE A 30 31.43 6.60 -10.61
CA PHE A 30 31.89 5.28 -10.15
C PHE A 30 31.17 4.13 -10.86
N THR A 31 29.83 4.22 -10.97
CA THR A 31 29.02 3.19 -11.65
C THR A 31 29.41 3.09 -13.13
N LYS A 32 29.53 4.21 -13.82
CA LYS A 32 29.91 4.24 -15.25
C LYS A 32 31.36 3.76 -15.48
N TYR A 33 32.28 4.11 -14.59
CA TYR A 33 33.68 3.69 -14.71
C TYR A 33 33.86 2.20 -14.48
N THR A 34 33.12 1.64 -13.50
CA THR A 34 33.21 0.21 -13.13
C THR A 34 32.22 -0.67 -13.88
N LYS A 35 31.39 -0.10 -14.75
CA LYS A 35 30.42 -0.80 -15.62
C LYS A 35 30.21 0.03 -16.88
N GLU A 36 31.03 -0.22 -17.90
CA GLU A 36 31.06 0.54 -19.15
C GLU A 36 29.74 0.53 -19.92
N ASP A 37 28.99 -0.58 -19.85
CA ASP A 37 27.68 -0.78 -20.48
C ASP A 37 26.51 -0.22 -19.66
N TYR A 38 26.77 0.61 -18.63
CA TYR A 38 25.71 1.13 -17.78
C TYR A 38 24.87 2.20 -18.48
N LEU A 39 23.63 1.83 -18.79
CA LEU A 39 22.65 2.74 -19.38
C LEU A 39 22.07 3.67 -18.30
N THR A 40 22.20 4.95 -18.52
CA THR A 40 21.80 5.99 -17.56
C THR A 40 20.58 6.75 -18.07
N ASN A 41 19.53 6.86 -17.23
CA ASN A 41 18.40 7.73 -17.45
C ASN A 41 18.34 8.82 -16.35
N TRP A 42 17.43 9.78 -16.45
CA TRP A 42 17.28 10.90 -15.52
C TRP A 42 17.06 10.43 -14.07
N HIS A 43 16.21 9.41 -13.86
CA HIS A 43 15.93 8.87 -12.53
C HIS A 43 17.14 8.21 -11.86
N HIS A 44 18.05 7.64 -12.64
CA HIS A 44 19.34 7.15 -12.14
C HIS A 44 20.23 8.31 -11.67
N LYS A 45 20.27 9.42 -12.43
CA LYS A 45 21.03 10.63 -12.04
C LYS A 45 20.48 11.20 -10.73
N TYR A 46 19.15 11.36 -10.65
CA TYR A 46 18.48 11.84 -9.44
C TYR A 46 18.76 10.94 -8.22
N LEU A 47 18.62 9.61 -8.40
CA LEU A 47 18.93 8.66 -7.33
C LEU A 47 20.39 8.75 -6.91
N CYS A 48 21.34 8.83 -7.85
CA CYS A 48 22.76 8.94 -7.56
C CYS A 48 23.10 10.23 -6.79
N ASP A 49 22.47 11.36 -7.09
CA ASP A 49 22.63 12.60 -6.33
C ASP A 49 22.22 12.42 -4.85
N LYS A 50 21.12 11.72 -4.59
CA LYS A 50 20.68 11.39 -3.23
C LYS A 50 21.60 10.36 -2.57
N LEU A 51 22.05 9.34 -3.30
CA LEU A 51 23.01 8.34 -2.80
C LEU A 51 24.39 8.98 -2.48
N ASN A 52 24.82 10.01 -3.21
CA ASN A 52 26.01 10.79 -2.86
C ASN A 52 25.86 11.50 -1.50
N LYS A 53 24.69 12.08 -1.23
CA LYS A 53 24.37 12.68 0.08
C LYS A 53 24.29 11.63 1.18
N PHE A 54 23.69 10.46 0.88
CA PHE A 54 23.69 9.32 1.80
C PHE A 54 25.13 8.86 2.10
N ALA A 55 25.98 8.67 1.10
CA ALA A 55 27.36 8.24 1.29
C ALA A 55 28.23 9.26 2.07
N LYS A 56 27.84 10.55 2.09
CA LYS A 56 28.47 11.60 2.91
C LYS A 56 27.90 11.68 4.33
N GLY A 57 26.83 10.95 4.65
CA GLY A 57 26.16 11.01 5.94
C GLY A 57 25.18 12.19 6.11
N GLU A 58 24.94 12.96 5.05
CA GLU A 58 23.98 14.07 5.03
C GLU A 58 22.53 13.56 5.11
N ILE A 59 22.25 12.39 4.51
CA ILE A 59 20.99 11.66 4.63
C ILE A 59 21.24 10.39 5.44
N LYS A 60 20.59 10.26 6.60
CA LYS A 60 20.75 9.10 7.47
C LYS A 60 19.66 8.04 7.27
N ARG A 61 18.52 8.42 6.77
CA ARG A 61 17.36 7.56 6.58
C ARG A 61 16.81 7.78 5.17
N MET A 62 16.83 6.74 4.34
CA MET A 62 16.39 6.86 2.94
C MET A 62 15.53 5.65 2.54
N MET A 63 14.50 5.90 1.77
CA MET A 63 13.68 4.88 1.12
C MET A 63 13.66 5.09 -0.38
N VAL A 64 13.76 4.00 -1.15
CA VAL A 64 13.73 4.02 -2.61
C VAL A 64 12.69 3.04 -3.14
N PHE A 65 11.65 3.57 -3.75
CA PHE A 65 10.58 2.81 -4.37
C PHE A 65 10.59 3.04 -5.88
N MET A 66 10.83 1.99 -6.63
CA MET A 66 10.84 2.01 -8.09
C MET A 66 10.28 0.71 -8.66
N PRO A 67 9.76 0.72 -9.89
CA PRO A 67 9.35 -0.51 -10.56
C PRO A 67 10.48 -1.53 -10.65
N PRO A 68 10.15 -2.83 -10.75
CA PRO A 68 11.14 -3.86 -11.05
C PRO A 68 11.92 -3.53 -12.33
N GLN A 69 13.21 -3.90 -12.38
CA GLN A 69 14.11 -3.73 -13.52
C GLN A 69 14.41 -2.26 -13.95
N HIS A 70 14.19 -1.29 -13.06
CA HIS A 70 14.54 0.11 -13.30
C HIS A 70 15.82 0.56 -12.59
N GLY A 71 16.75 -0.36 -12.33
CA GLY A 71 18.11 -0.05 -11.85
C GLY A 71 18.27 0.14 -10.33
N LYS A 72 17.17 0.10 -9.52
CA LYS A 72 17.26 0.37 -8.07
C LYS A 72 18.35 -0.45 -7.37
N SER A 73 18.29 -1.79 -7.41
CA SER A 73 19.22 -2.67 -6.68
C SER A 73 20.64 -2.64 -7.28
N GLU A 74 20.82 -2.29 -8.57
CA GLU A 74 22.16 -2.09 -9.12
C GLU A 74 22.87 -0.94 -8.42
N LEU A 75 22.18 0.19 -8.23
CA LEU A 75 22.74 1.36 -7.57
C LEU A 75 22.80 1.20 -6.05
N THR A 76 21.72 0.78 -5.40
CA THR A 76 21.60 0.79 -3.93
C THR A 76 22.26 -0.39 -3.23
N SER A 77 22.25 -1.60 -3.85
CA SER A 77 22.63 -2.83 -3.17
C SER A 77 23.91 -3.48 -3.73
N ARG A 78 24.40 -2.98 -4.89
CA ARG A 78 25.66 -3.45 -5.51
C ARG A 78 26.71 -2.35 -5.56
N ARG A 79 26.43 -1.22 -6.25
CA ARG A 79 27.41 -0.15 -6.45
C ARG A 79 27.65 0.65 -5.18
N LEU A 80 26.59 1.01 -4.47
CA LEU A 80 26.71 1.82 -3.27
C LEU A 80 27.60 1.20 -2.18
N PRO A 81 27.40 -0.05 -1.74
CA PRO A 81 28.26 -0.62 -0.71
C PRO A 81 29.72 -0.71 -1.13
N ALA A 82 30.03 -1.10 -2.38
CA ALA A 82 31.39 -1.10 -2.89
C ALA A 82 32.00 0.32 -2.89
N TYR A 83 31.24 1.31 -3.35
CA TYR A 83 31.66 2.72 -3.36
C TYR A 83 31.88 3.26 -1.93
N MET A 84 30.99 2.95 -0.98
CA MET A 84 31.14 3.41 0.40
C MET A 84 32.35 2.81 1.09
N LEU A 85 32.59 1.50 0.91
CA LEU A 85 33.80 0.83 1.41
C LEU A 85 35.08 1.37 0.77
N GLY A 86 35.04 1.75 -0.52
CA GLY A 86 36.15 2.41 -1.20
C GLY A 86 36.50 3.77 -0.58
N ARG A 87 35.50 4.55 -0.24
CA ARG A 87 35.67 5.87 0.40
C ARG A 87 36.04 5.80 1.87
N ASN A 88 35.46 4.87 2.59
CA ASN A 88 35.75 4.61 4.00
C ASN A 88 35.87 3.10 4.26
N PRO A 89 37.08 2.55 4.21
CA PRO A 89 37.29 1.11 4.33
C PRO A 89 37.13 0.56 5.76
N ASN A 90 36.66 1.38 6.71
CA ASN A 90 36.36 0.97 8.08
C ASN A 90 34.85 0.81 8.35
N LEU A 91 33.99 1.03 7.36
CA LEU A 91 32.54 0.90 7.52
C LEU A 91 32.11 -0.58 7.65
N ARG A 92 31.20 -0.83 8.57
CA ARG A 92 30.53 -2.13 8.74
C ARG A 92 29.15 -2.05 8.10
N ILE A 93 29.00 -2.74 6.98
CA ILE A 93 27.79 -2.69 6.17
C ILE A 93 27.04 -4.01 6.31
N ALA A 94 25.74 -3.96 6.63
CA ALA A 94 24.85 -5.11 6.59
C ALA A 94 23.85 -4.95 5.44
N LEU A 95 23.74 -5.98 4.58
CA LEU A 95 22.71 -6.06 3.55
C LEU A 95 21.71 -7.14 3.94
N CYS A 96 20.46 -6.75 4.06
CA CYS A 96 19.35 -7.60 4.48
C CYS A 96 18.36 -7.78 3.31
N ALA A 97 17.96 -9.03 3.04
CA ALA A 97 16.99 -9.36 2.00
C ALA A 97 16.02 -10.44 2.50
N TYR A 98 15.00 -10.81 1.72
CA TYR A 98 13.97 -11.76 2.16
C TYR A 98 14.52 -13.13 2.59
N ASN A 99 15.67 -13.56 2.11
CA ASN A 99 16.40 -14.75 2.62
C ASN A 99 17.92 -14.64 2.40
N SER A 100 18.66 -15.48 3.11
CA SER A 100 20.14 -15.52 3.07
C SER A 100 20.70 -15.85 1.68
N THR A 101 20.09 -16.77 0.96
CA THR A 101 20.54 -17.15 -0.40
C THR A 101 20.46 -15.98 -1.37
N PHE A 102 19.40 -15.15 -1.27
CA PHE A 102 19.27 -13.96 -2.09
C PHE A 102 20.24 -12.86 -1.66
N ALA A 103 20.38 -12.62 -0.36
CA ALA A 103 21.35 -11.68 0.19
C ALA A 103 22.79 -12.03 -0.21
N SER A 104 23.16 -13.32 -0.19
CA SER A 104 24.47 -13.80 -0.62
C SER A 104 24.78 -13.55 -2.11
N LYS A 105 23.77 -13.43 -2.97
CA LYS A 105 23.99 -13.01 -4.37
C LYS A 105 24.53 -11.60 -4.45
N PHE A 106 23.98 -10.67 -3.65
CA PHE A 106 24.50 -9.30 -3.58
C PHE A 106 25.92 -9.28 -3.03
N ASN A 107 26.21 -10.03 -1.98
CA ASN A 107 27.54 -10.13 -1.42
C ASN A 107 28.57 -10.53 -2.50
N ARG A 108 28.32 -11.62 -3.22
CA ARG A 108 29.20 -12.04 -4.33
C ARG A 108 29.34 -10.99 -5.42
N GLN A 109 28.29 -10.21 -5.72
CA GLN A 109 28.34 -9.15 -6.72
C GLN A 109 29.16 -7.94 -6.24
N VAL A 110 29.03 -7.56 -4.97
CA VAL A 110 29.87 -6.51 -4.36
C VAL A 110 31.33 -6.94 -4.37
N GLN A 111 31.64 -8.18 -3.99
CA GLN A 111 33.01 -8.70 -4.07
C GLN A 111 33.57 -8.66 -5.50
N ARG A 112 32.78 -9.06 -6.52
CA ARG A 112 33.21 -8.99 -7.92
C ARG A 112 33.54 -7.57 -8.35
N ILE A 113 32.76 -6.58 -7.93
CA ILE A 113 33.05 -5.17 -8.18
C ILE A 113 34.39 -4.78 -7.53
N MET A 114 34.59 -5.16 -6.25
CA MET A 114 35.77 -4.74 -5.47
C MET A 114 37.08 -5.42 -5.90
N ILE A 115 37.03 -6.61 -6.53
CA ILE A 115 38.23 -7.28 -7.06
C ILE A 115 38.55 -6.89 -8.50
N ASP A 116 37.65 -6.21 -9.20
CA ASP A 116 37.85 -5.76 -10.56
C ASP A 116 38.94 -4.68 -10.63
N GLN A 117 39.69 -4.64 -11.75
CA GLN A 117 40.78 -3.66 -11.93
C GLN A 117 40.24 -2.25 -11.91
N SER A 118 39.09 -1.99 -12.52
CA SER A 118 38.45 -0.66 -12.54
C SER A 118 38.15 -0.14 -11.13
N TYR A 119 37.77 -1.00 -10.19
CA TYR A 119 37.59 -0.62 -8.79
C TYR A 119 38.93 -0.27 -8.11
N ARG A 120 39.97 -1.08 -8.35
CA ARG A 120 41.29 -0.87 -7.78
C ARG A 120 41.94 0.43 -8.29
N ASP A 121 41.66 0.81 -9.52
CA ASP A 121 42.11 2.08 -10.10
C ASP A 121 41.50 3.30 -9.37
N VAL A 122 40.25 3.18 -8.93
CA VAL A 122 39.55 4.22 -8.15
C VAL A 122 39.96 4.19 -6.68
N PHE A 123 40.00 2.99 -6.05
CA PHE A 123 40.25 2.80 -4.63
C PHE A 123 41.40 1.81 -4.35
N PRO A 124 42.63 2.15 -4.63
CA PRO A 124 43.79 1.24 -4.57
C PRO A 124 44.09 0.70 -3.16
N ASN A 125 43.63 1.43 -2.12
CA ASN A 125 43.88 1.07 -0.71
C ASN A 125 42.81 0.22 -0.09
N THR A 126 41.75 -0.16 -0.85
CA THR A 126 40.65 -1.00 -0.35
C THR A 126 40.70 -2.35 -1.05
N LYS A 127 41.15 -3.37 -0.32
CA LYS A 127 41.40 -4.69 -0.88
C LYS A 127 40.65 -5.77 -0.09
N LEU A 128 40.23 -6.82 -0.79
CA LEU A 128 39.73 -8.06 -0.19
C LEU A 128 40.83 -9.09 -0.18
N ASN A 129 40.69 -10.10 0.68
CA ASN A 129 41.58 -11.27 0.64
C ASN A 129 41.52 -11.90 -0.77
N ASP A 130 42.65 -12.30 -1.33
CA ASP A 130 42.72 -12.92 -2.67
C ASP A 130 42.07 -14.30 -2.72
N LYS A 131 42.07 -15.00 -1.60
CA LYS A 131 41.49 -16.36 -1.46
C LYS A 131 40.22 -16.29 -0.61
N ASN A 132 39.32 -17.23 -0.87
CA ASN A 132 38.16 -17.44 0.02
C ASN A 132 38.65 -18.00 1.37
N VAL A 133 38.20 -17.35 2.45
CA VAL A 133 38.46 -17.74 3.84
C VAL A 133 37.14 -17.96 4.52
N ALA A 134 36.82 -19.19 4.87
CA ALA A 134 35.51 -19.59 5.38
C ALA A 134 35.31 -19.26 6.86
N THR A 135 36.36 -19.25 7.64
CA THR A 135 36.35 -19.00 9.09
C THR A 135 37.46 -18.03 9.47
N ASP A 136 37.17 -17.20 10.46
CA ASP A 136 38.17 -16.34 11.06
C ASP A 136 39.31 -17.19 11.65
N SER A 137 40.50 -16.97 11.16
CA SER A 137 41.73 -17.58 11.67
C SER A 137 42.77 -16.49 11.89
N LYS A 138 43.56 -16.60 12.92
CA LYS A 138 44.57 -15.64 13.33
C LYS A 138 45.43 -15.19 12.13
N GLY A 139 45.27 -13.95 11.70
CA GLY A 139 46.04 -13.34 10.59
C GLY A 139 45.42 -13.46 9.19
N SER A 140 44.19 -13.95 9.06
CA SER A 140 43.47 -13.95 7.78
C SER A 140 42.13 -13.20 7.86
N TYR A 141 41.83 -12.39 6.85
CA TYR A 141 40.58 -11.68 6.72
C TYR A 141 39.51 -12.56 6.08
N LEU A 142 38.32 -12.54 6.66
CA LEU A 142 37.17 -13.32 6.19
C LEU A 142 36.80 -12.96 4.75
N ARG A 143 36.52 -13.97 3.92
CA ARG A 143 35.95 -13.79 2.59
C ARG A 143 35.20 -15.07 2.16
N ASN A 144 33.88 -14.99 2.25
CA ASN A 144 32.98 -16.06 1.78
C ASN A 144 31.72 -15.48 1.13
N SER A 145 30.72 -16.29 0.85
CA SER A 145 29.49 -15.86 0.19
C SER A 145 28.54 -15.04 1.10
N GLU A 146 28.75 -15.06 2.41
CA GLU A 146 27.87 -14.40 3.38
C GLU A 146 28.51 -13.16 3.97
N ALA A 147 29.86 -13.15 4.09
CA ALA A 147 30.58 -12.05 4.67
C ALA A 147 31.97 -11.87 4.07
N PHE A 148 32.49 -10.65 4.11
CA PHE A 148 33.89 -10.36 3.87
C PHE A 148 34.39 -9.18 4.72
N GLU A 149 35.70 -9.15 4.94
CA GLU A 149 36.40 -8.08 5.64
C GLU A 149 37.36 -7.38 4.68
N VAL A 150 37.60 -6.10 4.93
CA VAL A 150 38.56 -5.30 4.19
C VAL A 150 39.95 -5.51 4.79
N VAL A 151 40.93 -5.92 3.97
CA VAL A 151 42.30 -6.20 4.42
C VAL A 151 42.95 -4.97 5.06
N ASP A 152 43.58 -5.17 6.22
CA ASP A 152 44.24 -4.13 7.04
C ASP A 152 43.34 -2.96 7.47
N LYS A 153 42.02 -3.19 7.51
CA LYS A 153 40.98 -2.24 7.92
C LYS A 153 39.94 -2.90 8.82
N ASN A 154 39.10 -2.08 9.44
CA ASN A 154 38.03 -2.56 10.31
C ASN A 154 36.69 -2.76 9.57
N GLY A 155 36.67 -2.49 8.26
CA GLY A 155 35.44 -2.58 7.49
C GLY A 155 35.05 -4.01 7.14
N SER A 156 33.75 -4.21 7.09
CA SER A 156 33.17 -5.50 6.75
C SER A 156 31.86 -5.34 6.00
N PHE A 157 31.49 -6.36 5.27
CA PHE A 157 30.20 -6.50 4.63
C PHE A 157 29.59 -7.84 4.97
N ILE A 158 28.39 -7.82 5.55
CA ILE A 158 27.63 -9.03 5.87
C ILE A 158 26.31 -9.05 5.09
N SER A 159 25.88 -10.22 4.66
CA SER A 159 24.60 -10.43 3.98
C SER A 159 23.71 -11.37 4.78
N VAL A 160 22.51 -10.91 5.12
CA VAL A 160 21.61 -11.59 6.06
C VAL A 160 20.22 -11.74 5.44
N GLY A 161 19.57 -12.86 5.67
CA GLY A 161 18.15 -13.01 5.41
C GLY A 161 17.32 -12.45 6.55
N VAL A 162 16.12 -11.94 6.28
CA VAL A 162 15.15 -11.57 7.32
C VAL A 162 14.92 -12.75 8.28
N GLY A 163 14.99 -12.50 9.59
CA GLY A 163 14.97 -13.54 10.63
C GLY A 163 16.29 -14.29 10.80
N GLY A 164 17.34 -13.93 10.06
CA GLY A 164 18.69 -14.46 10.23
C GLY A 164 19.50 -13.67 11.24
N GLY A 165 20.49 -14.31 11.86
CA GLY A 165 21.28 -13.73 12.95
C GLY A 165 22.20 -12.58 12.50
N ILE A 166 21.77 -11.35 12.70
CA ILE A 166 22.60 -10.13 12.66
C ILE A 166 23.20 -9.84 14.04
N THR A 167 22.84 -10.64 15.03
CA THR A 167 23.24 -10.54 16.43
C THR A 167 24.76 -10.59 16.59
N GLY A 168 25.29 -9.68 17.42
CA GLY A 168 26.72 -9.59 17.72
C GLY A 168 27.54 -8.69 16.78
N ASN A 169 26.98 -8.27 15.64
CA ASN A 169 27.67 -7.42 14.69
C ASN A 169 27.15 -5.97 14.77
N PRO A 170 27.95 -5.01 15.24
CA PRO A 170 27.56 -3.59 15.15
C PRO A 170 27.56 -3.16 13.68
N VAL A 171 26.55 -2.33 13.31
CA VAL A 171 26.30 -1.92 11.91
C VAL A 171 26.36 -0.41 11.79
N ASP A 172 27.18 0.09 10.89
CA ASP A 172 27.25 1.51 10.55
C ASP A 172 26.23 1.85 9.44
N ILE A 173 26.09 0.95 8.47
CA ILE A 173 25.17 1.10 7.33
C ILE A 173 24.30 -0.15 7.19
N ALA A 174 23.00 0.01 7.31
CA ALA A 174 22.01 -1.04 7.02
C ALA A 174 21.37 -0.80 5.64
N LEU A 175 21.50 -1.78 4.75
CA LEU A 175 20.87 -1.81 3.44
C LEU A 175 19.80 -2.91 3.45
N ILE A 176 18.55 -2.56 3.24
CA ILE A 176 17.43 -3.51 3.16
C ILE A 176 16.95 -3.53 1.71
N ASP A 177 17.07 -4.67 1.02
CA ASP A 177 16.64 -4.82 -0.38
C ASP A 177 15.60 -5.93 -0.51
N ASP A 178 14.39 -5.55 -0.92
CA ASP A 178 13.22 -6.43 -1.12
C ASP A 178 13.09 -7.48 0.02
N PRO A 179 12.71 -7.07 1.26
CA PRO A 179 12.67 -7.95 2.42
C PRO A 179 11.50 -8.94 2.41
N ILE A 180 10.66 -8.92 1.38
CA ILE A 180 9.51 -9.81 1.14
C ILE A 180 9.66 -10.45 -0.23
N LYS A 181 9.47 -11.78 -0.31
CA LYS A 181 9.68 -12.56 -1.53
C LYS A 181 8.61 -12.31 -2.62
N GLY A 182 7.38 -12.01 -2.23
CA GLY A 182 6.29 -11.86 -3.20
C GLY A 182 4.91 -11.68 -2.57
N ALA A 183 3.87 -11.79 -3.41
CA ALA A 183 2.50 -11.46 -3.05
C ALA A 183 1.94 -12.28 -1.87
N GLU A 184 2.28 -13.56 -1.77
CA GLU A 184 1.80 -14.44 -0.70
C GLU A 184 2.30 -14.00 0.67
N GLU A 185 3.61 -13.77 0.81
CA GLU A 185 4.20 -13.27 2.05
C GLU A 185 3.71 -11.84 2.36
N ALA A 186 3.59 -10.98 1.35
CA ALA A 186 3.09 -9.63 1.49
C ALA A 186 1.61 -9.58 1.93
N GLY A 187 0.79 -10.53 1.50
CA GLY A 187 -0.60 -10.70 1.92
C GLY A 187 -0.74 -11.23 3.35
N SER A 188 0.25 -11.95 3.87
CA SER A 188 0.21 -12.55 5.20
C SER A 188 0.48 -11.51 6.30
N GLN A 189 -0.50 -11.26 7.16
CA GLN A 189 -0.33 -10.39 8.32
C GLN A 189 0.77 -10.91 9.25
N THR A 190 0.77 -12.19 9.53
CA THR A 190 1.79 -12.84 10.38
C THR A 190 3.21 -12.63 9.85
N TYR A 191 3.40 -12.67 8.53
CA TYR A 191 4.70 -12.45 7.94
C TYR A 191 5.14 -10.98 8.05
N ARG A 192 4.22 -10.03 7.84
CA ARG A 192 4.50 -8.60 8.02
C ARG A 192 4.81 -8.27 9.49
N GLU A 193 4.13 -8.91 10.44
CA GLU A 193 4.43 -8.76 11.87
C GLU A 193 5.81 -9.29 12.23
N LYS A 194 6.19 -10.48 11.75
CA LYS A 194 7.53 -11.05 11.93
C LYS A 194 8.62 -10.17 11.33
N LEU A 195 8.39 -9.60 10.14
CA LEU A 195 9.34 -8.67 9.51
C LEU A 195 9.50 -7.39 10.33
N TRP A 196 8.41 -6.86 10.87
CA TRP A 196 8.44 -5.69 11.75
C TRP A 196 9.17 -5.97 13.06
N GLU A 197 8.88 -7.10 13.70
CA GLU A 197 9.56 -7.54 14.91
C GLU A 197 11.07 -7.69 14.67
N TRP A 198 11.47 -8.38 13.60
CA TRP A 198 12.87 -8.50 13.20
C TRP A 198 13.53 -7.12 12.99
N TYR A 199 12.87 -6.20 12.31
CA TYR A 199 13.39 -4.86 12.08
C TYR A 199 13.64 -4.12 13.39
N THR A 200 12.68 -4.12 14.30
CA THR A 200 12.73 -3.35 15.56
C THR A 200 13.60 -4.01 16.63
N THR A 201 13.61 -5.34 16.72
CA THR A 201 14.29 -6.06 17.80
C THR A 201 15.70 -6.53 17.42
N GLU A 202 15.93 -6.88 16.17
CA GLU A 202 17.22 -7.41 15.74
C GLU A 202 18.04 -6.35 14.99
N LEU A 203 17.51 -5.70 13.96
CA LEU A 203 18.28 -4.76 13.15
C LEU A 203 18.51 -3.43 13.88
N GLU A 204 17.46 -2.78 14.37
CA GLU A 204 17.58 -1.46 15.01
C GLU A 204 18.48 -1.49 16.25
N THR A 205 18.51 -2.59 16.99
CA THR A 205 19.39 -2.76 18.15
C THR A 205 20.88 -2.87 17.81
N ARG A 206 21.24 -3.02 16.54
CA ARG A 206 22.64 -3.04 16.05
C ARG A 206 23.12 -1.69 15.55
N LEU A 207 22.22 -0.73 15.47
CA LEU A 207 22.48 0.61 15.00
C LEU A 207 22.77 1.56 16.18
N ASN A 208 23.55 2.57 15.89
CA ASN A 208 23.82 3.69 16.79
C ASN A 208 23.34 5.01 16.16
N ASN A 209 23.46 6.13 16.90
CA ASN A 209 22.98 7.43 16.46
C ASN A 209 23.61 7.94 15.16
N ASN A 210 24.75 7.40 14.75
CA ASN A 210 25.45 7.75 13.50
C ASN A 210 25.18 6.77 12.37
N SER A 211 24.54 5.64 12.67
CA SER A 211 24.24 4.62 11.64
C SER A 211 23.20 5.13 10.65
N GLN A 212 23.32 4.65 9.42
CA GLN A 212 22.43 5.00 8.32
C GLN A 212 21.62 3.78 7.88
N ILE A 213 20.39 4.02 7.42
CA ILE A 213 19.52 2.99 6.88
C ILE A 213 19.04 3.38 5.49
N LEU A 214 19.19 2.48 4.53
CA LEU A 214 18.60 2.57 3.20
C LEU A 214 17.65 1.40 2.98
N VAL A 215 16.37 1.69 2.78
CA VAL A 215 15.34 0.70 2.44
C VAL A 215 15.03 0.80 0.95
N THR A 216 15.33 -0.23 0.21
CA THR A 216 15.02 -0.36 -1.22
C THR A 216 14.01 -1.46 -1.39
N LEU A 217 12.82 -1.16 -1.87
CA LEU A 217 11.81 -2.20 -2.07
C LEU A 217 10.82 -1.85 -3.18
N THR A 218 10.11 -2.88 -3.59
CA THR A 218 8.89 -2.78 -4.39
C THR A 218 7.70 -2.84 -3.43
N ARG A 219 6.78 -1.88 -3.52
CA ARG A 219 5.64 -1.78 -2.61
C ARG A 219 4.62 -2.89 -2.92
N TRP A 220 4.43 -3.81 -1.99
CA TRP A 220 3.47 -4.91 -2.14
C TRP A 220 2.18 -4.69 -1.35
N ASN A 221 2.25 -4.00 -0.22
CA ASN A 221 1.14 -3.78 0.70
C ASN A 221 1.30 -2.41 1.38
N VAL A 222 0.20 -1.77 1.75
CA VAL A 222 0.24 -0.51 2.52
C VAL A 222 0.88 -0.69 3.88
N ASP A 223 0.68 -1.88 4.50
CA ASP A 223 1.23 -2.28 5.79
C ASP A 223 2.54 -3.08 5.63
N ASP A 224 3.32 -2.81 4.56
CA ASP A 224 4.67 -3.33 4.41
C ASP A 224 5.67 -2.62 5.36
N LEU A 225 6.92 -3.08 5.37
CA LEU A 225 7.94 -2.51 6.25
C LEU A 225 8.05 -0.98 6.11
N ALA A 226 8.06 -0.47 4.87
CA ALA A 226 8.14 0.96 4.61
C ALA A 226 6.90 1.71 5.12
N GLY A 227 5.70 1.17 4.91
CA GLY A 227 4.46 1.73 5.41
C GLY A 227 4.43 1.82 6.94
N ARG A 228 4.91 0.78 7.64
CA ARG A 228 5.01 0.77 9.11
C ARG A 228 6.04 1.77 9.63
N ILE A 229 7.22 1.83 9.02
CA ILE A 229 8.27 2.80 9.40
C ILE A 229 7.76 4.24 9.23
N LEU A 230 7.14 4.56 8.07
CA LEU A 230 6.64 5.91 7.79
C LEU A 230 5.50 6.29 8.75
N LYS A 231 4.57 5.38 9.04
CA LYS A 231 3.50 5.60 10.02
C LYS A 231 4.06 5.84 11.44
N HIS A 232 5.13 5.16 11.80
CA HIS A 232 5.76 5.31 13.12
C HIS A 232 6.54 6.62 13.23
N SER A 233 7.18 7.05 12.15
CA SER A 233 7.91 8.32 12.10
C SER A 233 7.01 9.57 12.16
N GLU A 234 5.73 9.46 11.77
CA GLU A 234 4.75 10.53 11.92
C GLU A 234 4.41 10.84 13.39
N HIS A 235 4.61 9.88 14.30
CA HIS A 235 4.30 10.01 15.73
C HIS A 235 5.53 10.34 16.59
N GLU A 236 6.73 10.19 16.07
CA GLU A 236 7.99 10.49 16.75
C GLU A 236 8.74 11.56 15.96
N ASP A 237 8.95 12.75 16.54
CA ASP A 237 9.60 13.93 15.94
C ASP A 237 11.05 13.73 15.43
N ALA A 238 11.60 12.52 15.45
CA ALA A 238 13.03 12.32 15.38
C ALA A 238 13.60 11.75 14.08
N ARG A 239 12.80 11.26 13.11
CA ARG A 239 13.37 10.52 11.96
C ARG A 239 12.80 10.96 10.63
N ASN A 240 13.32 12.06 10.09
CA ASN A 240 13.02 12.48 8.71
C ASN A 240 13.58 11.45 7.71
N TRP A 241 12.69 10.70 7.09
CA TRP A 241 13.03 9.80 6.00
C TRP A 241 13.00 10.55 4.67
N GLU A 242 14.10 10.48 3.92
CA GLU A 242 14.13 10.89 2.52
C GLU A 242 13.47 9.77 1.70
N VAL A 243 12.32 10.03 1.10
CA VAL A 243 11.55 9.04 0.33
C VAL A 243 11.64 9.38 -1.15
N ILE A 244 12.19 8.47 -1.95
CA ILE A 244 12.22 8.54 -3.40
C ILE A 244 11.22 7.52 -3.94
N SER A 245 10.19 7.98 -4.62
CA SER A 245 9.15 7.12 -5.17
C SER A 245 8.83 7.51 -6.61
N PHE A 246 9.24 6.68 -7.56
CA PHE A 246 8.95 6.91 -8.97
C PHE A 246 7.98 5.87 -9.52
N PRO A 247 6.77 6.28 -9.96
CA PRO A 247 5.84 5.40 -10.65
C PRO A 247 6.32 5.09 -12.07
N ARG A 248 5.94 3.94 -12.61
CA ARG A 248 6.24 3.59 -14.01
C ARG A 248 5.63 4.57 -14.99
N ILE A 249 4.38 4.96 -14.80
CA ILE A 249 3.69 6.01 -15.58
C ILE A 249 3.46 7.20 -14.66
N LYS A 250 3.85 8.39 -15.05
CA LYS A 250 3.57 9.60 -14.27
C LYS A 250 2.09 9.94 -14.35
N VAL A 251 1.41 10.02 -13.21
CA VAL A 251 -0.05 10.26 -13.11
C VAL A 251 -0.42 11.64 -12.59
N ASN A 252 0.53 12.35 -11.94
CA ASN A 252 0.31 13.71 -11.42
C ASN A 252 1.63 14.49 -11.34
N ASP A 253 1.55 15.78 -11.05
CA ASP A 253 2.70 16.70 -10.92
C ASP A 253 2.99 17.09 -9.47
N THR A 254 2.66 16.24 -8.49
CA THR A 254 2.92 16.53 -7.08
C THR A 254 4.40 16.49 -6.74
N ASP A 255 5.17 15.58 -7.37
CA ASP A 255 6.62 15.52 -7.23
C ASP A 255 7.30 16.38 -8.31
N LYS A 256 7.84 17.54 -7.88
CA LYS A 256 8.55 18.46 -8.77
C LYS A 256 9.94 17.97 -9.20
N SER A 257 10.45 16.92 -8.56
CA SER A 257 11.73 16.31 -8.96
C SER A 257 11.60 15.39 -10.18
N ASP A 258 10.38 14.96 -10.51
CA ASP A 258 10.08 14.15 -11.70
C ASP A 258 9.84 15.05 -12.93
N PRO A 259 10.78 15.12 -13.88
CA PRO A 259 10.70 16.03 -15.03
C PRO A 259 9.72 15.57 -16.11
N ARG A 260 9.16 14.36 -16.00
CA ARG A 260 8.25 13.78 -17.01
C ARG A 260 6.94 14.56 -17.08
N LYS A 261 6.31 14.50 -18.24
CA LYS A 261 4.90 14.89 -18.40
C LYS A 261 3.98 13.78 -17.90
N ILE A 262 2.76 14.14 -17.51
CA ILE A 262 1.73 13.17 -17.15
C ILE A 262 1.50 12.24 -18.34
N GLY A 263 1.48 10.92 -18.11
CA GLY A 263 1.36 9.87 -19.11
C GLY A 263 2.69 9.29 -19.59
N GLU A 264 3.83 9.95 -19.34
CA GLU A 264 5.14 9.42 -19.75
C GLU A 264 5.63 8.31 -18.80
N VAL A 265 6.30 7.29 -19.36
CA VAL A 265 6.90 6.20 -18.58
C VAL A 265 8.26 6.57 -18.03
N LEU A 266 8.69 5.87 -16.99
CA LEU A 266 9.94 6.16 -16.26
C LEU A 266 11.20 5.95 -17.12
N TRP A 267 11.16 4.96 -18.01
CA TRP A 267 12.30 4.60 -18.88
C TRP A 267 11.81 4.00 -20.20
N GLU A 268 11.50 4.86 -21.17
CA GLU A 268 10.88 4.46 -22.43
C GLU A 268 11.73 3.48 -23.25
N GLU A 269 13.06 3.69 -23.30
CA GLU A 269 13.98 2.86 -24.11
C GLU A 269 14.03 1.41 -23.63
N MET A 270 13.80 1.17 -22.33
CA MET A 270 13.84 -0.18 -21.73
C MET A 270 12.46 -0.75 -21.46
N HIS A 271 11.49 0.10 -21.20
CA HIS A 271 10.15 -0.26 -20.74
C HIS A 271 9.10 0.67 -21.33
N SER A 272 8.71 0.42 -22.59
CA SER A 272 7.80 1.27 -23.34
C SER A 272 6.44 1.49 -22.67
N LEU A 273 5.76 2.56 -23.09
CA LEU A 273 4.41 2.88 -22.66
C LEU A 273 3.43 1.75 -23.02
N ASP A 274 3.54 1.17 -24.22
CA ASP A 274 2.68 0.06 -24.64
C ASP A 274 2.82 -1.14 -23.71
N SER A 275 4.05 -1.50 -23.33
CA SER A 275 4.29 -2.58 -22.37
C SER A 275 3.74 -2.28 -20.96
N ALA A 276 3.68 -1.01 -20.59
CA ALA A 276 3.07 -0.58 -19.34
C ALA A 276 1.54 -0.69 -19.38
N ILE A 277 0.93 -0.28 -20.47
CA ILE A 277 -0.53 -0.39 -20.71
C ILE A 277 -0.95 -1.87 -20.70
N GLU A 278 -0.25 -2.72 -21.44
CA GLU A 278 -0.53 -4.17 -21.44
C GLU A 278 -0.38 -4.80 -20.04
N ALA A 279 0.67 -4.45 -19.30
CA ALA A 279 0.86 -4.95 -17.95
C ALA A 279 -0.28 -4.51 -17.01
N ARG A 280 -0.77 -3.28 -17.17
CA ARG A 280 -1.91 -2.74 -16.43
C ARG A 280 -3.21 -3.47 -16.77
N GLN A 281 -3.47 -3.71 -18.06
CA GLN A 281 -4.65 -4.45 -18.52
C GLN A 281 -4.66 -5.90 -18.01
N ARG A 282 -3.50 -6.57 -17.99
CA ARG A 282 -3.37 -7.94 -17.47
C ARG A 282 -3.69 -8.07 -15.99
N ASN A 283 -3.27 -7.11 -15.18
CA ASN A 283 -3.55 -7.10 -13.73
C ASN A 283 -3.34 -5.70 -13.15
N ILE A 284 -4.41 -4.93 -13.12
CA ILE A 284 -4.38 -3.55 -12.63
C ILE A 284 -3.87 -3.46 -11.19
N VAL A 285 -4.29 -4.37 -10.32
CA VAL A 285 -3.92 -4.39 -8.91
C VAL A 285 -2.42 -4.55 -8.71
N LYS A 286 -1.83 -5.57 -9.36
CA LYS A 286 -0.37 -5.78 -9.32
C LYS A 286 0.38 -4.64 -9.99
N PHE A 287 -0.16 -4.08 -11.06
CA PHE A 287 0.46 -2.95 -11.75
C PHE A 287 0.53 -1.73 -10.84
N GLU A 288 -0.58 -1.35 -10.23
CA GLU A 288 -0.63 -0.17 -9.34
C GLU A 288 0.29 -0.36 -8.12
N ALA A 289 0.31 -1.53 -7.51
CA ALA A 289 1.20 -1.79 -6.39
C ALA A 289 2.67 -1.77 -6.79
N LEU A 290 3.09 -2.63 -7.73
CA LEU A 290 4.49 -2.90 -8.02
C LEU A 290 5.09 -1.93 -9.03
N GLN A 291 4.28 -1.44 -9.97
CA GLN A 291 4.75 -0.56 -11.04
C GLN A 291 4.49 0.92 -10.72
N GLN A 292 3.37 1.24 -10.07
CA GLN A 292 3.01 2.61 -9.70
C GLN A 292 3.38 2.97 -8.25
N GLN A 293 3.98 2.07 -7.48
CA GLN A 293 4.32 2.23 -6.07
C GLN A 293 3.11 2.62 -5.20
N ASN A 294 1.90 2.26 -5.64
CA ASN A 294 0.64 2.55 -4.97
C ASN A 294 -0.02 1.25 -4.46
N PRO A 295 0.47 0.66 -3.35
CA PRO A 295 -0.03 -0.61 -2.83
C PRO A 295 -1.46 -0.55 -2.30
N LYS A 296 -2.06 0.63 -2.16
CA LYS A 296 -3.46 0.77 -1.71
C LYS A 296 -4.44 -0.04 -2.56
N ILE A 297 -4.08 -0.31 -3.82
CA ILE A 297 -4.88 -1.08 -4.76
C ILE A 297 -4.52 -2.59 -4.72
N MET A 298 -3.46 -3.01 -4.03
CA MET A 298 -3.20 -4.47 -3.86
C MET A 298 -4.22 -5.19 -2.97
N GLU A 299 -4.99 -4.46 -2.20
CA GLU A 299 -6.15 -4.99 -1.49
C GLU A 299 -7.40 -5.05 -2.38
N ALA A 300 -7.37 -4.39 -3.56
CA ALA A 300 -8.38 -4.49 -4.61
C ALA A 300 -8.33 -5.88 -5.26
N GLY A 301 -9.44 -6.60 -5.24
CA GLY A 301 -9.52 -8.00 -5.70
C GLY A 301 -9.94 -8.97 -4.60
N CYS A 302 -9.88 -8.49 -3.32
CA CYS A 302 -10.60 -9.05 -2.20
C CYS A 302 -11.68 -8.09 -1.69
N GLU A 303 -11.97 -7.02 -2.44
CA GLU A 303 -12.99 -6.05 -2.08
C GLU A 303 -14.38 -6.64 -2.30
N PHE A 304 -15.24 -6.43 -1.32
CA PHE A 304 -16.62 -6.84 -1.42
C PHE A 304 -17.37 -6.04 -2.50
N TYR A 305 -17.09 -4.72 -2.59
CA TYR A 305 -17.65 -3.83 -3.62
C TYR A 305 -16.65 -3.65 -4.78
N LYS A 306 -16.45 -4.71 -5.56
CA LYS A 306 -15.43 -4.82 -6.62
C LYS A 306 -15.57 -3.76 -7.73
N ALA A 307 -16.80 -3.31 -7.98
CA ALA A 307 -17.13 -2.37 -9.04
C ALA A 307 -17.12 -0.90 -8.59
N PHE A 308 -16.89 -0.62 -7.30
CA PHE A 308 -16.83 0.75 -6.80
C PHE A 308 -15.64 1.51 -7.38
N ARG A 309 -15.91 2.71 -7.93
CA ARG A 309 -14.91 3.63 -8.49
C ARG A 309 -15.20 5.04 -7.96
N GLU A 310 -14.27 5.64 -7.23
CA GLU A 310 -14.49 7.01 -6.70
C GLU A 310 -14.72 8.04 -7.81
N SER A 311 -14.01 7.91 -8.93
CA SER A 311 -14.17 8.82 -10.08
C SER A 311 -15.57 8.79 -10.70
N GLU A 312 -16.33 7.72 -10.49
CA GLU A 312 -17.65 7.50 -11.10
C GLU A 312 -18.78 7.65 -10.08
N HIS A 313 -18.55 7.18 -8.84
CA HIS A 313 -19.60 7.06 -7.84
C HIS A 313 -19.52 8.13 -6.72
N VAL A 314 -18.42 8.93 -6.67
CA VAL A 314 -18.28 10.00 -5.68
C VAL A 314 -18.40 11.36 -6.35
N SER A 315 -19.40 12.15 -5.93
CA SER A 315 -19.71 13.44 -6.52
C SER A 315 -20.22 14.42 -5.46
N GLU A 316 -20.48 15.67 -5.84
CA GLU A 316 -21.22 16.62 -5.00
C GLU A 316 -22.71 16.25 -5.04
N CYS A 317 -23.28 15.87 -3.90
CA CYS A 317 -24.71 15.57 -3.76
C CYS A 317 -25.38 16.64 -2.90
N THR A 318 -26.21 17.46 -3.50
CA THR A 318 -26.86 18.57 -2.81
C THR A 318 -28.22 18.15 -2.25
N TYR A 319 -28.48 18.44 -0.97
CA TYR A 319 -29.79 18.24 -0.35
C TYR A 319 -30.87 19.06 -1.02
N ASN A 320 -32.01 18.43 -1.34
CA ASN A 320 -33.22 19.09 -1.87
C ASN A 320 -34.39 18.90 -0.88
N SER A 321 -34.89 19.98 -0.31
CA SER A 321 -35.97 19.94 0.68
C SER A 321 -37.31 19.40 0.15
N ASN A 322 -37.49 19.35 -1.17
CA ASN A 322 -38.71 18.88 -1.83
C ASN A 322 -38.73 17.38 -2.11
N ILE A 323 -37.64 16.67 -1.78
CA ILE A 323 -37.49 15.23 -2.01
C ILE A 323 -37.38 14.52 -0.67
N ALA A 324 -38.11 13.41 -0.51
CA ALA A 324 -38.11 12.62 0.72
C ALA A 324 -36.70 12.21 1.14
N LEU A 325 -36.46 12.11 2.45
CA LEU A 325 -35.23 11.57 3.02
C LEU A 325 -35.40 10.10 3.32
N HIS A 326 -34.38 9.31 2.95
CA HIS A 326 -34.27 7.91 3.23
C HIS A 326 -33.13 7.69 4.23
N LEU A 327 -33.46 7.32 5.45
CA LEU A 327 -32.53 7.10 6.56
C LEU A 327 -32.28 5.60 6.70
N SER A 328 -31.05 5.17 6.64
CA SER A 328 -30.72 3.77 6.93
C SER A 328 -29.80 3.68 8.14
N LEU A 329 -30.13 2.82 9.11
CA LEU A 329 -29.48 2.74 10.40
C LEU A 329 -28.89 1.35 10.64
N ASP A 330 -27.75 1.36 11.34
CA ASP A 330 -27.15 0.16 11.94
C ASP A 330 -27.14 0.29 13.47
N GLU A 331 -27.52 -0.81 14.17
CA GLU A 331 -27.66 -0.85 15.62
C GLU A 331 -26.31 -0.86 16.36
N ASN A 332 -25.20 -1.04 15.65
CA ASN A 332 -23.87 -1.05 16.25
C ASN A 332 -23.53 0.29 16.91
N VAL A 333 -22.99 0.24 18.13
CA VAL A 333 -22.58 1.42 18.90
C VAL A 333 -21.06 1.63 18.94
N HIS A 334 -20.30 0.67 18.44
CA HIS A 334 -18.85 0.72 18.33
C HIS A 334 -18.40 0.43 16.90
N PRO A 335 -17.52 1.26 16.32
CA PRO A 335 -16.86 2.44 16.86
C PRO A 335 -17.80 3.66 16.99
N TYR A 336 -18.95 3.64 16.33
CA TYR A 336 -19.95 4.71 16.34
C TYR A 336 -21.34 4.14 16.01
N ILE A 337 -22.39 4.85 16.46
CA ILE A 337 -23.74 4.61 15.97
C ILE A 337 -23.90 5.26 14.61
N THR A 338 -24.56 4.57 13.65
CA THR A 338 -24.56 4.96 12.24
C THR A 338 -25.97 5.25 11.70
N CYS A 339 -26.09 6.37 10.98
CA CYS A 339 -27.22 6.67 10.11
C CYS A 339 -26.70 7.26 8.79
N THR A 340 -26.97 6.62 7.68
CA THR A 340 -26.72 7.17 6.34
C THR A 340 -27.99 7.76 5.75
N ILE A 341 -27.87 8.88 5.04
CA ILE A 341 -28.99 9.70 4.59
C ILE A 341 -28.95 9.84 3.08
N TYR A 342 -30.07 9.48 2.45
CA TYR A 342 -30.19 9.44 0.99
C TYR A 342 -31.39 10.23 0.49
N GLN A 343 -31.31 10.64 -0.77
CA GLN A 343 -32.43 11.05 -1.61
C GLN A 343 -32.48 10.17 -2.86
N ILE A 344 -33.66 9.72 -3.25
CA ILE A 344 -33.88 8.86 -4.42
C ILE A 344 -34.72 9.62 -5.42
N ILE A 345 -34.21 9.81 -6.65
CA ILE A 345 -34.86 10.51 -7.74
C ILE A 345 -34.99 9.53 -8.91
N GLY A 346 -36.20 8.99 -9.11
CA GLY A 346 -36.40 7.92 -10.09
C GLY A 346 -35.62 6.66 -9.70
N LYS A 347 -34.51 6.38 -10.40
CA LYS A 347 -33.63 5.27 -10.10
C LYS A 347 -32.22 5.73 -9.66
N ASP A 348 -32.02 7.01 -9.51
CA ASP A 348 -30.76 7.58 -9.06
C ASP A 348 -30.77 7.72 -7.53
N ILE A 349 -29.77 7.14 -6.88
CA ILE A 349 -29.59 7.14 -5.41
C ILE A 349 -28.47 8.09 -5.08
N TYR A 350 -28.79 9.12 -4.31
CA TYR A 350 -27.83 10.12 -3.82
C TYR A 350 -27.66 9.97 -2.32
N GLN A 351 -26.51 9.48 -1.88
CA GLN A 351 -26.12 9.59 -0.47
C GLN A 351 -25.67 11.03 -0.21
N ILE A 352 -26.52 11.79 0.46
CA ILE A 352 -26.27 13.23 0.69
C ILE A 352 -25.49 13.50 1.97
N ASP A 353 -25.57 12.60 2.95
CA ASP A 353 -24.95 12.79 4.26
C ASP A 353 -24.75 11.45 5.00
N GLU A 354 -23.92 11.48 6.05
CA GLU A 354 -23.77 10.42 7.03
C GLU A 354 -23.66 10.99 8.45
N ILE A 355 -24.23 10.32 9.42
CA ILE A 355 -24.12 10.65 10.84
C ILE A 355 -23.50 9.44 11.53
N CYS A 356 -22.24 9.57 11.95
CA CYS A 356 -21.48 8.57 12.68
C CYS A 356 -21.04 9.17 14.01
N LEU A 357 -21.67 8.77 15.13
CA LEU A 357 -21.42 9.34 16.45
C LEU A 357 -20.69 8.34 17.36
N SER A 358 -19.47 8.70 17.75
CA SER A 358 -18.64 7.93 18.69
C SER A 358 -18.96 8.26 20.14
N HIS A 359 -18.54 7.38 21.06
CA HIS A 359 -18.62 7.63 22.51
C HIS A 359 -18.04 9.02 22.90
N PRO A 360 -18.67 9.80 23.80
CA PRO A 360 -19.86 9.47 24.60
C PRO A 360 -21.22 9.81 23.96
N LYS A 361 -21.27 10.28 22.73
CA LYS A 361 -22.51 10.72 22.02
C LYS A 361 -23.06 9.65 21.09
N ASN A 362 -22.82 8.38 21.36
CA ASN A 362 -23.25 7.25 20.52
C ASN A 362 -24.58 6.62 20.99
N THR A 363 -25.48 7.43 21.50
CA THR A 363 -26.84 6.99 21.85
C THR A 363 -27.82 7.24 20.71
N LEU A 364 -28.89 6.46 20.67
CA LEU A 364 -29.96 6.63 19.67
C LEU A 364 -30.62 8.02 19.74
N LYS A 365 -30.71 8.59 20.95
CA LYS A 365 -31.23 9.93 21.19
C LYS A 365 -30.28 11.00 20.61
N ASP A 366 -29.00 10.85 20.78
CA ASP A 366 -28.00 11.77 20.20
C ASP A 366 -28.04 11.71 18.68
N LEU A 367 -28.17 10.52 18.11
CA LEU A 367 -28.32 10.32 16.68
C LEU A 367 -29.57 11.06 16.12
N ALA A 368 -30.72 10.89 16.78
CA ALA A 368 -31.94 11.57 16.42
C ALA A 368 -31.83 13.10 16.54
N ASN A 369 -31.24 13.60 17.63
CA ASN A 369 -31.00 15.03 17.82
C ASN A 369 -30.11 15.59 16.72
N ARG A 370 -29.03 14.87 16.36
CA ARG A 370 -28.12 15.30 15.29
C ARG A 370 -28.81 15.34 13.92
N PHE A 371 -29.70 14.40 13.64
CA PHE A 371 -30.53 14.43 12.45
C PHE A 371 -31.45 15.66 12.44
N ILE A 372 -32.14 15.93 13.55
CA ILE A 372 -33.04 17.09 13.69
C ILE A 372 -32.29 18.42 13.51
N GLU A 373 -31.10 18.56 14.06
CA GLU A 373 -30.24 19.73 13.89
C GLU A 373 -29.84 19.97 12.43
N LYS A 374 -29.54 18.90 11.68
CA LYS A 374 -29.14 19.01 10.28
C LYS A 374 -30.31 19.30 9.32
N TYR A 375 -31.50 18.80 9.63
CA TYR A 375 -32.66 18.88 8.74
C TYR A 375 -33.91 19.51 9.43
N PRO A 376 -33.81 20.64 10.12
CA PRO A 376 -34.86 21.15 11.00
C PRO A 376 -36.20 21.49 10.30
N ASN A 377 -36.15 21.83 9.02
CA ASN A 377 -37.30 22.29 8.22
C ASN A 377 -37.71 21.29 7.12
N HIS A 378 -37.26 20.02 7.20
CA HIS A 378 -37.64 19.02 6.21
C HIS A 378 -39.11 18.59 6.40
N THR A 379 -39.91 18.58 5.33
CA THR A 379 -41.35 18.28 5.34
C THR A 379 -41.76 17.24 4.27
N SER A 380 -40.87 16.84 3.36
CA SER A 380 -41.21 16.04 2.18
C SER A 380 -41.24 14.51 2.45
N GLY A 381 -41.30 14.13 3.74
CA GLY A 381 -41.41 12.74 4.18
C GLY A 381 -40.04 12.09 4.53
N VAL A 382 -40.09 11.17 5.46
CA VAL A 382 -38.92 10.44 5.95
C VAL A 382 -39.21 8.94 5.93
N PHE A 383 -38.35 8.15 5.27
CA PHE A 383 -38.39 6.70 5.27
C PHE A 383 -37.21 6.15 6.08
N VAL A 384 -37.46 5.11 6.88
CA VAL A 384 -36.46 4.53 7.78
C VAL A 384 -36.22 3.06 7.41
N TYR A 385 -34.96 2.71 7.15
CA TYR A 385 -34.47 1.39 6.74
C TYR A 385 -33.48 0.83 7.77
N GLY A 386 -33.26 -0.47 7.75
CA GLY A 386 -32.25 -1.12 8.57
C GLY A 386 -32.41 -2.64 8.65
N ASP A 387 -31.71 -3.24 9.60
CA ASP A 387 -31.64 -4.68 9.81
C ASP A 387 -33.00 -5.27 10.25
N ALA A 388 -33.41 -6.39 9.62
CA ALA A 388 -34.62 -7.11 9.99
C ALA A 388 -34.54 -7.69 11.42
N THR A 389 -33.34 -8.03 11.91
CA THR A 389 -33.14 -8.63 13.23
C THR A 389 -33.45 -7.67 14.37
N SER A 390 -33.27 -6.39 14.17
CA SER A 390 -33.54 -5.33 15.15
C SER A 390 -35.03 -5.00 15.31
N ARG A 391 -35.93 -5.80 14.65
CA ARG A 391 -37.36 -5.79 14.96
C ARG A 391 -37.73 -6.52 16.27
N LYS A 392 -36.81 -7.35 16.78
CA LYS A 392 -37.05 -8.06 18.03
C LYS A 392 -37.18 -7.09 19.19
N GLU A 393 -38.11 -7.36 20.10
CA GLU A 393 -38.21 -6.60 21.33
C GLU A 393 -36.88 -6.74 22.09
N ASP A 394 -36.32 -5.62 22.51
CA ASP A 394 -35.16 -5.61 23.40
C ASP A 394 -35.65 -5.65 24.85
N THR A 395 -35.22 -6.64 25.60
CA THR A 395 -35.54 -6.80 27.02
C THR A 395 -35.10 -5.65 27.91
N LYS A 396 -34.25 -4.74 27.38
CA LYS A 396 -33.81 -3.50 28.06
C LYS A 396 -34.72 -2.31 27.79
N LEU A 397 -35.67 -2.44 26.86
CA LEU A 397 -36.62 -1.38 26.50
C LEU A 397 -38.00 -1.69 27.06
N GLU A 398 -38.89 -0.69 27.08
CA GLU A 398 -40.30 -0.89 27.45
C GLU A 398 -40.96 -1.90 26.51
N LYS A 399 -41.93 -2.67 27.03
CA LYS A 399 -42.66 -3.69 26.26
C LYS A 399 -43.24 -3.07 24.97
N GLY A 400 -42.96 -3.72 23.84
CA GLY A 400 -43.38 -3.24 22.51
C GLY A 400 -42.44 -2.23 21.85
N GLN A 401 -41.32 -1.89 22.49
CA GLN A 401 -40.29 -1.01 21.90
C GLN A 401 -39.11 -1.81 21.35
N ASN A 402 -38.62 -1.38 20.21
CA ASN A 402 -37.38 -1.83 19.63
C ASN A 402 -36.57 -0.61 19.14
N PHE A 403 -35.35 -0.86 18.65
CA PHE A 403 -34.45 0.17 18.17
C PHE A 403 -35.13 1.17 17.20
N PHE A 404 -35.85 0.66 16.20
CA PHE A 404 -36.49 1.50 15.17
C PHE A 404 -37.73 2.24 15.67
N THR A 405 -38.56 1.60 16.50
CA THR A 405 -39.74 2.27 17.08
C THR A 405 -39.33 3.41 17.99
N LEU A 406 -38.24 3.25 18.74
CA LEU A 406 -37.69 4.29 19.60
C LEU A 406 -37.08 5.44 18.78
N PHE A 407 -36.33 5.12 17.73
CA PHE A 407 -35.79 6.15 16.83
C PHE A 407 -36.91 6.98 16.17
N CYS A 408 -37.91 6.31 15.62
CA CYS A 408 -39.08 6.97 15.02
C CYS A 408 -39.85 7.84 16.03
N LYS A 409 -39.92 7.44 17.29
CA LYS A 409 -40.49 8.24 18.38
C LYS A 409 -39.72 9.56 18.56
N TYR A 410 -38.38 9.50 18.55
CA TYR A 410 -37.54 10.72 18.69
C TYR A 410 -37.67 11.68 17.50
N ILE A 411 -37.87 11.16 16.29
CA ILE A 411 -38.03 11.97 15.08
C ILE A 411 -39.48 12.10 14.64
N SER A 412 -40.47 11.91 15.55
CA SER A 412 -41.91 11.87 15.24
C SER A 412 -42.46 13.10 14.50
N ARG A 413 -41.82 14.27 14.69
CA ARG A 413 -42.16 15.50 13.97
C ARG A 413 -42.12 15.38 12.43
N TYR A 414 -41.33 14.40 11.90
CA TYR A 414 -41.23 14.15 10.47
C TYR A 414 -42.18 13.07 9.96
N SER A 415 -43.06 12.52 10.84
CA SER A 415 -43.97 11.42 10.51
C SER A 415 -43.28 10.26 9.77
N PRO A 416 -42.19 9.66 10.36
CA PRO A 416 -41.36 8.68 9.67
C PRO A 416 -42.11 7.39 9.33
N ASN A 417 -41.86 6.86 8.13
CA ASN A 417 -42.41 5.59 7.66
C ASN A 417 -41.30 4.52 7.66
N THR A 418 -41.46 3.44 8.43
CA THR A 418 -40.49 2.36 8.49
C THR A 418 -40.62 1.40 7.32
N ARG A 419 -39.49 1.11 6.66
CA ARG A 419 -39.38 0.15 5.56
C ARG A 419 -38.34 -0.93 5.90
N LEU A 420 -38.68 -1.78 6.87
CA LEU A 420 -37.81 -2.86 7.28
C LEU A 420 -38.19 -4.15 6.56
N PRO A 421 -37.22 -4.95 6.06
CA PRO A 421 -37.52 -6.24 5.44
C PRO A 421 -38.04 -7.26 6.48
N ARG A 422 -38.74 -8.30 6.03
CA ARG A 422 -39.19 -9.41 6.92
C ARG A 422 -38.01 -10.27 7.37
N ALA A 423 -37.03 -10.44 6.50
CA ALA A 423 -35.76 -11.14 6.73
C ALA A 423 -34.65 -10.44 5.93
N ASN A 424 -33.45 -10.50 6.45
CA ASN A 424 -32.30 -9.95 5.72
C ASN A 424 -31.99 -10.79 4.48
N ALA A 425 -31.67 -10.11 3.40
CA ALA A 425 -31.11 -10.75 2.23
C ALA A 425 -29.71 -11.32 2.54
N SER A 426 -29.31 -12.37 1.84
CA SER A 426 -27.95 -12.94 1.94
C SER A 426 -26.90 -11.86 1.63
N VAL A 427 -25.88 -11.74 2.48
CA VAL A 427 -24.81 -10.73 2.35
C VAL A 427 -24.12 -10.85 0.99
N ALA A 428 -23.73 -12.05 0.58
CA ALA A 428 -23.11 -12.31 -0.72
C ALA A 428 -24.01 -11.89 -1.90
N MET A 429 -25.32 -12.19 -1.81
CA MET A 429 -26.27 -11.84 -2.87
C MET A 429 -26.51 -10.32 -2.94
N ARG A 430 -26.53 -9.62 -1.79
CA ARG A 430 -26.60 -8.15 -1.75
C ARG A 430 -25.39 -7.53 -2.43
N GLY A 431 -24.18 -8.00 -2.08
CA GLY A 431 -22.93 -7.55 -2.66
C GLY A 431 -22.89 -7.72 -4.18
N ASN A 432 -23.32 -8.88 -4.68
CA ASN A 432 -23.38 -9.13 -6.12
C ASN A 432 -24.38 -8.20 -6.82
N PHE A 433 -25.53 -7.95 -6.24
CA PHE A 433 -26.52 -7.01 -6.77
C PHE A 433 -25.98 -5.58 -6.85
N ILE A 434 -25.32 -5.11 -5.79
CA ILE A 434 -24.72 -3.79 -5.72
C ILE A 434 -23.58 -3.65 -6.73
N ASN A 435 -22.72 -4.67 -6.86
CA ASN A 435 -21.66 -4.65 -7.84
C ASN A 435 -22.19 -4.57 -9.28
N GLU A 436 -23.26 -5.28 -9.63
CA GLU A 436 -23.89 -5.13 -10.96
C GLU A 436 -24.49 -3.74 -11.19
N ILE A 437 -25.01 -3.08 -10.15
CA ILE A 437 -25.47 -1.68 -10.26
C ILE A 437 -24.28 -0.73 -10.45
N LEU A 438 -23.21 -0.89 -9.66
CA LEU A 438 -22.01 -0.07 -9.75
C LEU A 438 -21.31 -0.19 -11.10
N GLU A 439 -21.42 -1.33 -11.77
CA GLU A 439 -20.93 -1.54 -13.14
C GLU A 439 -21.86 -0.96 -14.22
N SER A 440 -22.98 -0.34 -13.83
CA SER A 440 -24.04 0.14 -14.75
C SER A 440 -24.68 -0.94 -15.61
N ASN A 441 -24.59 -2.18 -15.17
CA ASN A 441 -25.10 -3.36 -15.91
C ASN A 441 -26.51 -3.76 -15.49
N TYR A 442 -27.07 -3.14 -14.44
CA TYR A 442 -28.36 -3.56 -13.91
C TYR A 442 -29.38 -2.42 -13.72
N GLY A 443 -30.40 -2.45 -14.54
CA GLY A 443 -31.69 -1.81 -14.25
C GLY A 443 -31.74 -0.29 -14.32
N ASP A 444 -30.77 0.38 -14.94
CA ASP A 444 -30.65 1.84 -14.98
C ASP A 444 -30.62 2.51 -13.58
N ILE A 445 -30.18 1.76 -12.56
CA ILE A 445 -29.99 2.30 -11.22
C ILE A 445 -28.60 2.92 -11.14
N SER A 446 -28.49 4.16 -10.67
CA SER A 446 -27.21 4.82 -10.42
C SER A 446 -27.00 5.12 -8.93
N ILE A 447 -25.72 5.14 -8.50
CA ILE A 447 -25.31 5.37 -7.13
C ILE A 447 -24.35 6.54 -7.10
N HIS A 448 -24.66 7.56 -6.28
CA HIS A 448 -23.85 8.75 -6.07
C HIS A 448 -23.63 8.96 -4.57
N ILE A 449 -22.37 9.05 -4.15
CA ILE A 449 -22.00 9.27 -2.75
C ILE A 449 -21.38 10.65 -2.64
N ASN A 450 -21.86 11.46 -1.68
CA ASN A 450 -21.32 12.78 -1.44
C ASN A 450 -19.87 12.68 -0.96
N LYS A 451 -18.99 13.53 -1.48
CA LYS A 451 -17.58 13.63 -1.10
C LYS A 451 -17.36 13.80 0.41
N SER A 452 -18.34 14.36 1.14
CA SER A 452 -18.29 14.51 2.59
C SER A 452 -18.56 13.22 3.37
N CYS A 453 -19.09 12.17 2.72
CA CYS A 453 -19.40 10.88 3.35
C CYS A 453 -18.16 9.97 3.43
N HIS A 454 -17.17 10.39 4.22
CA HIS A 454 -15.86 9.75 4.28
C HIS A 454 -15.91 8.32 4.82
N ASN A 455 -16.80 8.01 5.80
CA ASN A 455 -16.92 6.66 6.34
C ASN A 455 -17.54 5.73 5.30
N SER A 456 -18.56 6.17 4.58
CA SER A 456 -19.20 5.39 3.52
C SER A 456 -18.21 5.12 2.36
N ILE A 457 -17.48 6.13 1.91
CA ILE A 457 -16.46 5.98 0.87
C ILE A 457 -15.39 4.97 1.33
N ASN A 458 -14.94 5.05 2.58
CA ASN A 458 -13.96 4.11 3.14
C ASN A 458 -14.52 2.69 3.25
N ASP A 459 -15.78 2.52 3.65
CA ASP A 459 -16.42 1.20 3.72
C ASP A 459 -16.56 0.57 2.32
N PHE A 460 -16.98 1.33 1.31
CA PHE A 460 -17.03 0.84 -0.07
C PHE A 460 -15.64 0.47 -0.61
N ARG A 461 -14.60 1.20 -0.20
CA ARG A 461 -13.22 1.01 -0.65
C ARG A 461 -12.51 -0.14 0.07
N PHE A 462 -12.77 -0.33 1.37
CA PHE A 462 -11.93 -1.17 2.22
C PHE A 462 -12.63 -2.40 2.81
N THR A 463 -13.95 -2.54 2.69
CA THR A 463 -14.64 -3.77 3.08
C THR A 463 -14.22 -4.91 2.17
N LYS A 464 -13.64 -5.96 2.74
CA LYS A 464 -13.14 -7.13 2.01
C LYS A 464 -14.19 -8.22 1.89
N GLU A 465 -14.05 -9.06 0.87
CA GLU A 465 -14.85 -10.29 0.72
C GLU A 465 -14.19 -11.43 1.49
N ALA A 466 -14.98 -12.15 2.26
CA ALA A 466 -14.57 -13.38 2.91
C ALA A 466 -14.63 -14.57 1.92
N PRO A 467 -13.96 -15.72 2.21
CA PRO A 467 -13.97 -16.88 1.31
C PRO A 467 -15.35 -17.46 0.99
N ASP A 468 -16.35 -17.19 1.83
CA ASP A 468 -17.75 -17.60 1.64
C ASP A 468 -18.58 -16.57 0.84
N GLY A 469 -17.94 -15.52 0.32
CA GLY A 469 -18.59 -14.44 -0.43
C GLY A 469 -19.31 -13.40 0.44
N THR A 470 -19.15 -13.45 1.77
CA THR A 470 -19.70 -12.45 2.69
C THR A 470 -18.66 -11.33 2.95
N LYS A 471 -19.05 -10.32 3.74
CA LYS A 471 -18.10 -9.27 4.16
C LYS A 471 -17.12 -9.82 5.19
N HIS A 472 -15.82 -9.63 4.96
CA HIS A 472 -14.80 -10.00 5.93
C HIS A 472 -14.80 -9.01 7.10
N LYS A 473 -15.00 -9.54 8.32
CA LYS A 473 -15.06 -8.77 9.56
C LYS A 473 -13.65 -8.49 10.09
N GLN A 474 -13.00 -7.44 9.56
CA GLN A 474 -11.71 -6.98 10.05
C GLN A 474 -11.88 -6.34 11.43
N LYS A 475 -11.30 -6.94 12.47
CA LYS A 475 -11.39 -6.42 13.84
C LYS A 475 -10.24 -5.49 14.17
N GLU A 476 -10.55 -4.40 14.87
CA GLU A 476 -9.60 -3.46 15.46
C GLU A 476 -9.92 -3.29 16.95
N LYS A 477 -8.93 -2.93 17.76
CA LYS A 477 -9.14 -2.61 19.19
C LYS A 477 -9.07 -1.11 19.39
N ASP A 478 -10.06 -0.55 20.05
CA ASP A 478 -10.00 0.82 20.53
C ASP A 478 -8.91 0.96 21.59
N ILE A 479 -7.95 1.85 21.34
CA ILE A 479 -6.76 2.05 22.19
C ILE A 479 -7.13 2.53 23.60
N ARG A 480 -8.24 3.27 23.75
CA ARG A 480 -8.67 3.84 25.03
C ARG A 480 -9.50 2.87 25.87
N THR A 481 -10.40 2.12 25.22
CA THR A 481 -11.35 1.24 25.90
C THR A 481 -10.95 -0.23 25.86
N GLY A 482 -10.02 -0.62 24.98
CA GLY A 482 -9.65 -2.02 24.75
C GLY A 482 -10.73 -2.86 24.07
N ILE A 483 -11.87 -2.24 23.72
CA ILE A 483 -13.01 -2.93 23.09
C ILE A 483 -12.67 -3.25 21.64
N SER A 484 -12.87 -4.50 21.23
CA SER A 484 -12.72 -4.94 19.85
C SER A 484 -13.99 -4.60 19.06
N TYR A 485 -13.82 -3.96 17.90
CA TYR A 485 -14.91 -3.59 16.99
C TYR A 485 -14.56 -3.96 15.54
N GLU A 486 -15.56 -3.98 14.67
CA GLU A 486 -15.36 -4.13 13.23
C GLU A 486 -14.90 -2.79 12.64
N LYS A 487 -13.78 -2.80 11.90
CA LYS A 487 -13.16 -1.58 11.36
C LYS A 487 -13.98 -0.95 10.24
N TYR A 488 -14.52 -1.77 9.36
CA TYR A 488 -15.29 -1.38 8.18
C TYR A 488 -16.60 -2.17 8.12
N GLY A 489 -17.57 -1.68 7.36
CA GLY A 489 -18.82 -2.38 7.10
C GLY A 489 -20.06 -1.64 7.63
N HIS A 490 -19.92 -0.76 8.61
CA HIS A 490 -21.07 -0.13 9.30
C HIS A 490 -21.95 0.73 8.40
N THR A 491 -21.34 1.64 7.63
CA THR A 491 -22.09 2.50 6.69
C THR A 491 -22.47 1.75 5.42
N SER A 492 -21.68 0.79 5.00
CA SER A 492 -22.02 -0.04 3.85
C SER A 492 -23.13 -1.06 4.16
N ASP A 493 -23.26 -1.52 5.40
CA ASP A 493 -24.41 -2.35 5.80
C ASP A 493 -25.72 -1.56 5.74
N THR A 494 -25.70 -0.29 6.17
CA THR A 494 -26.88 0.58 6.03
C THR A 494 -27.25 0.81 4.55
N PHE A 495 -26.28 0.94 3.65
CA PHE A 495 -26.55 1.01 2.22
C PHE A 495 -27.17 -0.29 1.68
N ASP A 496 -26.65 -1.45 2.08
CA ASP A 496 -27.17 -2.76 1.68
C ASP A 496 -28.65 -2.93 2.08
N TYR A 497 -29.04 -2.48 3.28
CA TYR A 497 -30.43 -2.52 3.75
C TYR A 497 -31.34 -1.61 2.93
N LEU A 498 -30.89 -0.40 2.65
CA LEU A 498 -31.64 0.57 1.85
C LEU A 498 -31.89 0.04 0.45
N ILE A 499 -30.82 -0.36 -0.28
CA ILE A 499 -30.94 -0.67 -1.71
C ILE A 499 -31.80 -1.90 -1.97
N THR A 500 -31.67 -2.93 -1.14
CA THR A 500 -32.46 -4.17 -1.28
C THR A 500 -33.94 -3.96 -0.97
N GLU A 501 -34.28 -3.01 -0.12
CA GLU A 501 -35.66 -2.72 0.24
C GLU A 501 -36.26 -1.63 -0.65
N ALA A 502 -35.54 -0.57 -0.99
CA ALA A 502 -36.01 0.49 -1.88
C ALA A 502 -36.25 -0.01 -3.32
N PHE A 503 -35.40 -0.96 -3.77
CA PHE A 503 -35.48 -1.58 -5.10
C PHE A 503 -35.82 -3.07 -4.99
N ARG A 504 -36.77 -3.42 -4.11
CA ARG A 504 -37.17 -4.79 -3.84
C ARG A 504 -37.60 -5.58 -5.10
N SER A 505 -38.25 -4.93 -6.06
CA SER A 505 -38.69 -5.57 -7.32
C SER A 505 -37.51 -5.92 -8.23
N GLU A 506 -36.53 -5.03 -8.33
CA GLU A 506 -35.30 -5.21 -9.08
C GLU A 506 -34.42 -6.29 -8.43
N TYR A 507 -34.29 -6.23 -7.10
CA TYR A 507 -33.56 -7.24 -6.33
C TYR A 507 -34.17 -8.64 -6.47
N ALA A 508 -35.50 -8.76 -6.41
CA ALA A 508 -36.19 -10.05 -6.59
C ALA A 508 -36.01 -10.61 -8.02
N ARG A 509 -35.96 -9.74 -9.06
CA ARG A 509 -35.63 -10.15 -10.44
C ARG A 509 -34.19 -10.63 -10.55
N PHE A 510 -33.26 -9.92 -9.94
CA PHE A 510 -31.86 -10.30 -9.88
C PHE A 510 -31.66 -11.66 -9.20
N GLN A 511 -32.32 -11.92 -8.05
CA GLN A 511 -32.25 -13.20 -7.37
C GLN A 511 -32.74 -14.36 -8.25
N ARG A 512 -33.87 -14.21 -8.95
CA ARG A 512 -34.40 -15.26 -9.85
C ARG A 512 -33.43 -15.59 -10.96
N ARG A 513 -32.87 -14.60 -11.64
CA ARG A 513 -31.85 -14.78 -12.70
C ARG A 513 -30.66 -15.61 -12.21
N ASN A 514 -30.18 -15.37 -10.99
CA ASN A 514 -29.02 -16.07 -10.44
C ASN A 514 -29.36 -17.47 -9.88
N MET A 515 -30.62 -17.75 -9.47
CA MET A 515 -31.06 -19.08 -9.08
C MET A 515 -31.18 -20.01 -10.29
N ASP A 516 -31.68 -19.53 -11.42
CA ASP A 516 -31.81 -20.31 -12.65
C ASP A 516 -30.45 -20.77 -13.20
N VAL A 517 -29.42 -19.92 -13.12
CA VAL A 517 -28.05 -20.24 -13.54
C VAL A 517 -27.45 -21.35 -12.66
N THR A 518 -27.72 -21.33 -11.35
CA THR A 518 -27.19 -22.33 -10.41
C THR A 518 -27.82 -23.70 -10.62
N GLN A 519 -29.11 -23.77 -11.02
CA GLN A 519 -29.78 -25.03 -11.34
C GLN A 519 -29.27 -25.65 -12.64
N VAL A 520 -28.97 -24.85 -13.65
CA VAL A 520 -28.41 -25.33 -14.93
C VAL A 520 -27.01 -25.89 -14.75
N VAL A 521 -26.17 -25.29 -13.91
CA VAL A 521 -24.80 -25.77 -13.62
C VAL A 521 -24.85 -27.03 -12.72
N GLY A 522 -25.81 -27.13 -11.79
CA GLY A 522 -25.99 -28.29 -10.94
C GLY A 522 -26.48 -29.55 -11.70
N HIS A 523 -27.25 -29.38 -12.77
CA HIS A 523 -27.71 -30.50 -13.63
C HIS A 523 -26.58 -31.04 -14.52
N ARG A 524 -25.64 -30.22 -14.97
CA ARG A 524 -24.47 -30.68 -15.77
C ARG A 524 -23.44 -31.48 -14.96
N LYS A 525 -23.39 -31.36 -13.62
CA LYS A 525 -22.51 -32.15 -12.75
C LYS A 525 -23.07 -33.54 -12.36
N ARG A 526 -24.34 -33.86 -12.69
CA ARG A 526 -24.95 -35.17 -12.44
C ARG A 526 -24.96 -36.09 -13.67
N ILE A 527 -24.38 -35.66 -14.80
CA ILE A 527 -24.30 -36.45 -16.06
C ILE A 527 -22.82 -36.60 -16.49
N ARG A 528 -21.92 -36.74 -15.52
CA ARG A 528 -20.54 -37.22 -15.80
C ARG A 528 -20.09 -38.19 -14.72
#